data_859a05adee269a29f8a6a16781ab5c7a
#
_entry.id   859a05adee269a29f8a6a16781ab5c7a
#
_cell.length_a   1.000
_cell.length_b   1.000
_cell.length_c   1.000
_cell.angle_alpha   90.00
_cell.angle_beta   90.00
_cell.angle_gamma   90.00
#
_symmetry.space_group_name_H-M   'P 1'
#
loop_
_entity.id
_entity.type
_entity.pdbx_description
1 polymer ?
#
loop_
_entity_poly.entity_id
_entity_poly.type
_entity_poly.pdbx_seq_one_letter_code
_entity_poly.pdbx_strand_id
1 'polypeptide(L)'
;MSRGRFIALEGGEGAGKSTQARMLADALCARGIETVLTREPGGTPLAEAIRSLLLADGDGPGLRTEALLFAAARADHVRQLIRPALEAGKNGVCLRVVGS
;
A
#
# COMPACT_ATOMS: atom_id res chain seq x y z
N MET A 1 3.98 -20.28 -14.46
CA MET A 1 4.41 -18.87 -14.36
C MET A 1 4.73 -18.52 -12.93
N SER A 2 5.84 -17.84 -12.73
CA SER A 2 6.21 -17.44 -11.39
C SER A 2 5.34 -16.27 -10.94
N ARG A 3 5.04 -16.26 -9.65
CA ARG A 3 4.33 -15.13 -9.05
C ARG A 3 5.28 -13.94 -8.95
N GLY A 4 4.70 -12.76 -8.94
CA GLY A 4 5.44 -11.55 -8.68
C GLY A 4 5.88 -11.45 -7.24
N ARG A 5 6.71 -10.47 -6.94
CA ARG A 5 7.20 -10.20 -5.60
C ARG A 5 6.58 -8.93 -5.06
N PHE A 6 6.33 -8.93 -3.76
CA PHE A 6 5.77 -7.77 -3.08
C PHE A 6 6.85 -7.14 -2.20
N ILE A 7 7.10 -5.86 -2.41
CA ILE A 7 8.10 -5.10 -1.66
C ILE A 7 7.40 -3.98 -0.93
N ALA A 8 7.55 -3.94 0.39
CA ALA A 8 6.97 -2.89 1.20
C ALA A 8 8.08 -1.97 1.72
N LEU A 9 7.89 -0.66 1.55
CA LEU A 9 8.77 0.36 2.10
C LEU A 9 8.06 0.98 3.28
N GLU A 10 8.57 0.76 4.47
CA GLU A 10 7.99 1.28 5.70
C GLU A 10 8.81 2.45 6.21
N GLY A 11 8.12 3.42 6.81
CA GLY A 11 8.80 4.55 7.37
C GLY A 11 7.82 5.62 7.79
N GLY A 12 8.33 6.60 8.52
CA GLY A 12 7.54 7.75 8.89
C GLY A 12 7.20 8.60 7.67
N GLU A 13 6.29 9.51 7.85
CA GLU A 13 5.92 10.41 6.78
C GLU A 13 7.12 11.25 6.35
N GLY A 14 7.39 11.24 5.07
CA GLY A 14 8.47 12.01 4.52
C GLY A 14 8.47 11.89 3.02
N ALA A 15 8.81 12.99 2.36
CA ALA A 15 8.85 13.05 0.90
C ALA A 15 9.81 12.01 0.31
N GLY A 16 10.87 11.67 1.05
CA GLY A 16 11.87 10.72 0.58
C GLY A 16 11.32 9.32 0.32
N LYS A 17 10.38 8.85 1.14
CA LYS A 17 9.83 7.50 0.98
C LYS A 17 9.00 7.37 -0.29
N SER A 18 8.17 8.36 -0.58
CA SER A 18 7.39 8.37 -1.81
C SER A 18 8.28 8.39 -3.04
N THR A 19 9.33 9.18 -3.00
CA THR A 19 10.28 9.27 -4.10
C THR A 19 11.01 7.94 -4.29
N GLN A 20 11.47 7.32 -3.19
CA GLN A 20 12.16 6.04 -3.25
C GLN A 20 11.27 4.94 -3.83
N ALA A 21 10.00 4.90 -3.41
CA ALA A 21 9.05 3.90 -3.91
C ALA A 21 8.84 4.05 -5.40
N ARG A 22 8.68 5.29 -5.87
CA ARG A 22 8.50 5.56 -7.30
C ARG A 22 9.75 5.19 -8.10
N MET A 23 10.92 5.53 -7.58
CA MET A 23 12.17 5.21 -8.26
C MET A 23 12.37 3.69 -8.38
N LEU A 24 12.02 2.95 -7.33
CA LEU A 24 12.12 1.50 -7.37
C LEU A 24 11.14 0.91 -8.39
N ALA A 25 9.90 1.38 -8.39
CA ALA A 25 8.91 0.90 -9.35
C ALA A 25 9.35 1.22 -10.79
N ASP A 26 9.87 2.42 -11.02
CA ASP A 26 10.35 2.82 -12.34
C ASP A 26 11.54 1.97 -12.78
N ALA A 27 12.46 1.68 -11.87
CA ALA A 27 13.62 0.86 -12.18
C ALA A 27 13.21 -0.57 -12.57
N LEU A 28 12.23 -1.13 -11.88
CA LEU A 28 11.72 -2.46 -12.20
C LEU A 28 11.01 -2.46 -13.55
N CYS A 29 10.21 -1.44 -13.81
CA CYS A 29 9.53 -1.31 -15.11
C CYS A 29 10.54 -1.17 -16.24
N ALA A 30 11.63 -0.44 -16.03
CA ALA A 30 12.67 -0.26 -17.03
C ALA A 30 13.36 -1.58 -17.38
N ARG A 31 13.32 -2.56 -16.48
CA ARG A 31 13.87 -3.89 -16.74
C ARG A 31 12.85 -4.85 -17.35
N GLY A 32 11.69 -4.34 -17.72
CA GLY A 32 10.64 -5.16 -18.29
C GLY A 32 9.78 -5.90 -17.27
N ILE A 33 9.88 -5.54 -16.00
CA ILE A 33 9.11 -6.18 -14.93
C ILE A 33 7.91 -5.30 -14.63
N GLU A 34 6.71 -5.75 -14.99
CA GLU A 34 5.50 -5.00 -14.67
C GLU A 34 5.39 -4.81 -13.16
N THR A 35 5.17 -3.59 -12.73
CA THR A 35 5.18 -3.24 -11.31
C THR A 35 4.02 -2.33 -11.00
N VAL A 36 3.29 -2.67 -9.93
CA VAL A 36 2.20 -1.84 -9.41
C VAL A 36 2.75 -1.06 -8.22
N LEU A 37 2.58 0.26 -8.25
CA LEU A 37 2.93 1.12 -7.13
C LEU A 37 1.66 1.41 -6.34
N THR A 38 1.67 1.10 -5.05
CA THR A 38 0.50 1.26 -4.21
C THR A 38 0.90 1.75 -2.82
N ARG A 39 -0.07 1.88 -1.93
CA ARG A 39 0.18 2.37 -0.57
C ARG A 39 -0.78 1.76 0.43
N GLU A 40 -0.40 1.76 1.70
CA GLU A 40 -1.26 1.32 2.80
C GLU A 40 -1.22 2.33 3.94
N PRO A 41 -2.37 2.67 4.51
CA PRO A 41 -3.70 2.24 4.09
C PRO A 41 -4.11 2.90 2.79
N GLY A 42 -4.76 2.13 1.90
CA GLY A 42 -5.19 2.65 0.61
C GLY A 42 -5.04 1.63 -0.50
N GLY A 43 -5.08 2.08 -1.72
CA GLY A 43 -4.86 1.25 -2.89
C GLY A 43 -6.12 0.74 -3.57
N THR A 44 -7.27 0.81 -2.90
CA THR A 44 -8.57 0.46 -3.48
C THR A 44 -9.57 1.51 -3.05
N PRO A 45 -10.73 1.62 -3.72
CA PRO A 45 -11.73 2.63 -3.32
C PRO A 45 -12.14 2.52 -1.85
N LEU A 46 -12.39 1.32 -1.35
CA LEU A 46 -12.75 1.14 0.05
C LEU A 46 -11.59 1.50 0.97
N ALA A 47 -10.39 1.01 0.65
CA ALA A 47 -9.22 1.27 1.48
C ALA A 47 -8.86 2.76 1.49
N GLU A 48 -9.04 3.48 0.37
CA GLU A 48 -8.82 4.92 0.34
C GLU A 48 -9.84 5.67 1.18
N ALA A 49 -11.10 5.23 1.18
CA ALA A 49 -12.12 5.81 2.06
C ALA A 49 -11.75 5.62 3.53
N ILE A 50 -11.26 4.44 3.88
CA ILE A 50 -10.79 4.16 5.25
C ILE A 50 -9.59 5.04 5.58
N ARG A 51 -8.67 5.22 4.66
CA ARG A 51 -7.52 6.12 4.84
C ARG A 51 -7.98 7.52 5.21
N SER A 52 -8.99 8.03 4.52
CA SER A 52 -9.53 9.36 4.80
C SER A 52 -10.07 9.46 6.22
N LEU A 53 -10.73 8.41 6.71
CA LEU A 53 -11.21 8.39 8.09
C LEU A 53 -10.05 8.37 9.09
N LEU A 54 -9.01 7.62 8.81
CA LEU A 54 -7.87 7.49 9.70
C LEU A 54 -7.04 8.77 9.79
N LEU A 55 -6.95 9.52 8.69
CA LEU A 55 -6.14 10.73 8.60
C LEU A 55 -6.93 12.01 8.84
N ALA A 56 -8.23 11.90 9.14
CA ALA A 56 -9.04 13.06 9.41
C ALA A 56 -8.57 13.80 10.66
N ASP A 57 -8.71 15.12 10.65
CA ASP A 57 -8.36 15.93 11.82
C ASP A 57 -9.30 15.63 12.99
N GLY A 58 -8.77 15.75 14.20
CA GLY A 58 -9.55 15.54 15.41
C GLY A 58 -9.02 14.38 16.23
N ASP A 59 -9.81 13.96 17.22
CA ASP A 59 -9.37 12.94 18.16
C ASP A 59 -9.32 11.54 17.57
N GLY A 60 -9.95 11.35 16.42
CA GLY A 60 -9.99 10.05 15.77
C GLY A 60 -10.92 9.08 16.47
N PRO A 61 -11.07 7.88 15.92
CA PRO A 61 -12.03 6.90 16.43
C PRO A 61 -11.55 6.09 17.63
N GLY A 62 -10.29 6.26 18.07
CA GLY A 62 -9.71 5.49 19.16
C GLY A 62 -8.86 4.33 18.66
N LEU A 63 -7.94 3.87 19.49
CA LEU A 63 -6.93 2.91 19.09
C LEU A 63 -7.49 1.60 18.56
N ARG A 64 -8.49 1.05 19.24
CA ARG A 64 -9.06 -0.24 18.82
C ARG A 64 -9.77 -0.11 17.47
N THR A 65 -10.56 0.93 17.31
CA THR A 65 -11.26 1.17 16.05
C THR A 65 -10.30 1.42 14.92
N GLU A 66 -9.23 2.19 15.18
CA GLU A 66 -8.20 2.43 14.17
C GLU A 66 -7.55 1.13 13.73
N ALA A 67 -7.22 0.24 14.67
CA ALA A 67 -6.62 -1.04 14.33
C ALA A 67 -7.54 -1.86 13.44
N LEU A 68 -8.83 -1.86 13.73
CA LEU A 68 -9.81 -2.59 12.92
C LEU A 68 -9.96 -1.97 11.53
N LEU A 69 -9.92 -0.65 11.45
CA LEU A 69 -9.98 0.04 10.16
C LEU A 69 -8.75 -0.27 9.31
N PHE A 70 -7.56 -0.27 9.91
CA PHE A 70 -6.35 -0.66 9.20
C PHE A 70 -6.44 -2.10 8.69
N ALA A 71 -6.93 -3.01 9.52
CA ALA A 71 -7.08 -4.41 9.13
C ALA A 71 -8.07 -4.56 7.97
N ALA A 72 -9.17 -3.82 8.01
CA ALA A 72 -10.17 -3.85 6.94
C ALA A 72 -9.59 -3.30 5.64
N ALA A 73 -8.86 -2.19 5.72
CA ALA A 73 -8.24 -1.59 4.54
C ALA A 73 -7.22 -2.54 3.91
N ARG A 74 -6.41 -3.19 4.74
CA ARG A 74 -5.41 -4.14 4.25
C ARG A 74 -6.07 -5.36 3.63
N ALA A 75 -7.11 -5.89 4.26
CA ALA A 75 -7.81 -7.05 3.71
C ALA A 75 -8.34 -6.76 2.31
N ASP A 76 -8.94 -5.61 2.12
CA ASP A 76 -9.48 -5.22 0.81
C ASP A 76 -8.36 -4.96 -0.20
N HIS A 77 -7.30 -4.29 0.23
CA HIS A 77 -6.14 -4.00 -0.60
C HIS A 77 -5.50 -5.28 -1.13
N VAL A 78 -5.31 -6.25 -0.24
CA VAL A 78 -4.73 -7.55 -0.63
C VAL A 78 -5.64 -8.27 -1.60
N ARG A 79 -6.93 -8.33 -1.31
CA ARG A 79 -7.88 -9.08 -2.12
C ARG A 79 -8.07 -8.46 -3.51
N GLN A 80 -8.16 -7.15 -3.58
CA GLN A 80 -8.55 -6.49 -4.82
C GLN A 80 -7.38 -6.07 -5.69
N LEU A 81 -6.22 -5.80 -5.12
CA LEU A 81 -5.10 -5.28 -5.89
C LEU A 81 -3.87 -6.16 -5.80
N ILE A 82 -3.38 -6.43 -4.59
CA ILE A 82 -2.08 -7.08 -4.42
C ILE A 82 -2.10 -8.51 -4.92
N ARG A 83 -3.04 -9.32 -4.44
CA ARG A 83 -3.09 -10.73 -4.83
C ARG A 83 -3.30 -10.92 -6.33
N PRO A 84 -4.25 -10.21 -6.97
CA PRO A 84 -4.38 -10.34 -8.42
C PRO A 84 -3.13 -9.93 -9.18
N ALA A 85 -2.44 -8.87 -8.73
CA ALA A 85 -1.22 -8.43 -9.40
C ALA A 85 -0.12 -9.48 -9.30
N LEU A 86 0.09 -10.03 -8.10
CA LEU A 86 1.11 -11.06 -7.90
C LEU A 86 0.80 -12.33 -8.67
N GLU A 87 -0.46 -12.74 -8.72
CA GLU A 87 -0.88 -13.91 -9.46
C GLU A 87 -0.71 -13.71 -10.97
N ALA A 88 -0.79 -12.47 -11.43
CA ALA A 88 -0.54 -12.15 -12.83
C ALA A 88 0.95 -12.02 -13.15
N GLY A 89 1.82 -12.25 -12.18
CA GLY A 89 3.27 -12.16 -12.38
C GLY A 89 3.85 -10.76 -12.25
N LYS A 90 3.04 -9.79 -11.83
CA LYS A 90 3.51 -8.43 -11.62
C LYS A 90 4.12 -8.29 -10.24
N ASN A 91 5.07 -7.38 -10.11
CA ASN A 91 5.60 -7.03 -8.80
C ASN A 91 4.77 -5.91 -8.19
N GLY A 92 4.78 -5.84 -6.87
CA GLY A 92 4.13 -4.76 -6.14
C GLY A 92 5.15 -4.00 -5.30
N VAL A 93 5.12 -2.68 -5.38
CA VAL A 93 5.88 -1.81 -4.48
C VAL A 93 4.86 -1.03 -3.67
N CYS A 94 4.91 -1.20 -2.36
CA CYS A 94 3.92 -0.61 -1.46
C CYS A 94 4.59 0.32 -0.45
N LEU A 95 4.07 1.52 -0.34
CA LEU A 95 4.50 2.47 0.68
C LEU A 95 3.57 2.31 1.88
N ARG A 96 4.13 2.01 3.04
CA ARG A 96 3.37 1.82 4.28
C ARG A 96 3.68 2.89 5.29
N VAL A 97 2.63 3.32 5.99
CA VAL A 97 2.78 4.24 7.11
C VAL A 97 3.14 3.43 8.35
N VAL A 98 4.15 3.93 9.09
CA VAL A 98 4.60 3.27 10.32
C VAL A 98 3.71 3.70 11.48
N GLY A 99 3.61 2.83 12.49
CA GLY A 99 2.99 3.19 13.77
C GLY A 99 1.52 2.92 13.86
N SER A 100 1.01 2.12 12.99
CA SER A 100 -0.39 1.74 13.05
C SER A 100 -0.57 0.40 13.72
#